data_a6099f4cd04790532e666ad42bf1680d
#
_entry.id   a6099f4cd04790532e666ad42bf1680d
#
_cell.length_a   1.000
_cell.length_b   1.000
_cell.length_c   1.000
_cell.angle_alpha   90.00
_cell.angle_beta   90.00
_cell.angle_gamma   90.00
#
_symmetry.space_group_name_H-M   'P 1'
#
loop_
_entity.id
_entity.type
_entity.pdbx_description
1 polymer ?
#
loop_
_entity_poly.entity_id
_entity_poly.type
_entity_poly.pdbx_seq_one_letter_code
_entity_poly.pdbx_strand_id
1 'polypeptide(L)'
;MTKKQIYNILIIAVLGLIGLYLFNKYKVAPKMDVVNLSVVDSTSKPFDIHSLKGKKTIVAFYASWCPDCIKELHVLNEIKNEKLNDVDVLAITDETIEKLNTFKNKKQFPFTFLKLTKSFNELKIFSIPTVYLLNTKGEVVYQKVGYINWKDESELLHLKTLMD
;
A
#
# COMPACT_ATOMS: atom_id res chain seq x y z
N MET A 1 -14.77 -46.43 0.49
CA MET A 1 -13.58 -45.66 0.91
C MET A 1 -12.97 -46.29 2.16
N THR A 2 -11.67 -46.51 2.16
CA THR A 2 -10.97 -47.01 3.34
C THR A 2 -10.75 -45.87 4.36
N LYS A 3 -10.60 -46.22 5.66
CA LYS A 3 -10.29 -45.23 6.71
C LYS A 3 -9.05 -44.37 6.35
N LYS A 4 -8.05 -45.00 5.72
CA LYS A 4 -6.83 -44.32 5.26
C LYS A 4 -7.11 -43.26 4.15
N GLN A 5 -8.03 -43.57 3.22
CA GLN A 5 -8.43 -42.62 2.18
C GLN A 5 -9.15 -41.40 2.78
N ILE A 6 -10.07 -41.62 3.72
CA ILE A 6 -10.78 -40.55 4.42
C ILE A 6 -9.79 -39.64 5.16
N TYR A 7 -8.84 -40.24 5.90
CA TYR A 7 -7.81 -39.48 6.62
C TYR A 7 -6.94 -38.63 5.70
N ASN A 8 -6.50 -39.18 4.56
CA ASN A 8 -5.72 -38.40 3.57
C ASN A 8 -6.52 -37.26 2.98
N ILE A 9 -7.81 -37.44 2.69
CA ILE A 9 -8.68 -36.35 2.17
C ILE A 9 -8.83 -35.23 3.21
N LEU A 10 -9.00 -35.60 4.50
CA LEU A 10 -9.09 -34.59 5.57
C LEU A 10 -7.79 -33.78 5.71
N ILE A 11 -6.63 -34.45 5.64
CA ILE A 11 -5.34 -33.72 5.66
C ILE A 11 -5.22 -32.74 4.49
N ILE A 12 -5.53 -33.17 3.27
CA ILE A 12 -5.46 -32.31 2.09
C ILE A 12 -6.42 -31.13 2.23
N ALA A 13 -7.64 -31.35 2.73
CA ALA A 13 -8.60 -30.28 2.96
C ALA A 13 -8.09 -29.27 4.00
N VAL A 14 -7.51 -29.72 5.11
CA VAL A 14 -6.93 -28.84 6.14
C VAL A 14 -5.76 -28.03 5.58
N LEU A 15 -4.84 -28.68 4.84
CA LEU A 15 -3.72 -27.98 4.20
C LEU A 15 -4.20 -26.95 3.17
N GLY A 16 -5.24 -27.26 2.41
CA GLY A 16 -5.88 -26.31 1.49
C GLY A 16 -6.47 -25.11 2.20
N LEU A 17 -7.17 -25.31 3.31
CA LEU A 17 -7.72 -24.21 4.13
C LEU A 17 -6.63 -23.34 4.75
N ILE A 18 -5.55 -23.95 5.24
CA ILE A 18 -4.38 -23.21 5.74
C ILE A 18 -3.75 -22.39 4.61
N GLY A 19 -3.57 -22.98 3.42
CA GLY A 19 -3.02 -22.29 2.26
C GLY A 19 -3.89 -21.09 1.83
N LEU A 20 -5.21 -21.25 1.78
CA LEU A 20 -6.16 -20.16 1.49
C LEU A 20 -6.11 -19.06 2.57
N TYR A 21 -6.05 -19.44 3.84
CA TYR A 21 -5.93 -18.48 4.94
C TYR A 21 -4.64 -17.66 4.82
N LEU A 22 -3.49 -18.30 4.59
CA LEU A 22 -2.20 -17.63 4.42
C LEU A 22 -2.20 -16.73 3.17
N PHE A 23 -2.76 -17.21 2.05
CA PHE A 23 -2.89 -16.42 0.84
C PHE A 23 -3.69 -15.14 1.10
N ASN A 24 -4.88 -15.26 1.69
CA ASN A 24 -5.71 -14.10 2.00
C ASN A 24 -5.02 -13.13 2.99
N LYS A 25 -4.30 -13.66 3.97
CA LYS A 25 -3.60 -12.85 4.96
C LYS A 25 -2.47 -12.01 4.37
N TYR A 26 -1.69 -12.58 3.43
CA TYR A 26 -0.44 -11.95 2.97
C TYR A 26 -0.49 -11.41 1.54
N LYS A 27 -1.47 -11.79 0.73
CA LYS A 27 -1.58 -11.40 -0.70
C LYS A 27 -2.81 -10.54 -1.00
N VAL A 28 -3.74 -10.40 -0.07
CA VAL A 28 -4.93 -9.56 -0.24
C VAL A 28 -4.79 -8.33 0.65
N ALA A 29 -4.84 -7.15 0.03
CA ALA A 29 -4.84 -5.89 0.77
C ALA A 29 -6.12 -5.78 1.62
N PRO A 30 -6.03 -5.36 2.89
CA PRO A 30 -7.20 -5.20 3.74
C PRO A 30 -8.11 -4.09 3.19
N LYS A 31 -9.42 -4.33 3.22
CA LYS A 31 -10.38 -3.24 2.99
C LYS A 31 -10.27 -2.26 4.16
N MET A 32 -9.92 -1.02 3.89
CA MET A 32 -9.81 0.02 4.92
C MET A 32 -10.28 1.37 4.40
N ASP A 33 -10.71 2.18 5.32
CA ASP A 33 -11.01 3.59 5.07
C ASP A 33 -9.71 4.39 5.19
N VAL A 34 -9.04 4.57 4.05
CA VAL A 34 -7.69 5.17 3.98
C VAL A 34 -7.72 6.65 4.38
N VAL A 35 -8.82 7.37 4.08
CA VAL A 35 -8.91 8.81 4.39
C VAL A 35 -9.09 9.08 5.88
N ASN A 36 -9.58 8.11 6.65
CA ASN A 36 -9.74 8.18 8.10
C ASN A 36 -8.55 7.59 8.89
N LEU A 37 -7.42 7.30 8.23
CA LEU A 37 -6.22 6.87 8.93
C LEU A 37 -5.66 7.99 9.82
N SER A 38 -5.33 7.63 11.05
CA SER A 38 -4.65 8.53 11.96
C SER A 38 -3.15 8.54 11.63
N VAL A 39 -2.70 9.63 11.06
CA VAL A 39 -1.32 9.84 10.60
C VAL A 39 -0.77 11.18 11.08
N VAL A 40 0.54 11.25 11.19
CA VAL A 40 1.28 12.49 11.46
C VAL A 40 2.30 12.75 10.36
N ASP A 41 2.63 14.00 10.15
CA ASP A 41 3.68 14.41 9.22
C ASP A 41 5.09 14.22 9.80
N SER A 42 6.10 14.61 9.02
CA SER A 42 7.52 14.54 9.40
C SER A 42 7.90 15.42 10.59
N THR A 43 7.00 16.30 11.05
CA THR A 43 7.16 17.15 12.25
C THR A 43 6.32 16.67 13.43
N SER A 44 5.71 15.48 13.34
CA SER A 44 4.80 14.87 14.33
C SER A 44 3.46 15.62 14.48
N LYS A 45 3.08 16.46 13.54
CA LYS A 45 1.77 17.12 13.53
C LYS A 45 0.73 16.22 12.88
N PRO A 46 -0.50 16.16 13.41
CA PRO A 46 -1.59 15.45 12.75
C PRO A 46 -1.77 15.92 11.30
N PHE A 47 -1.94 14.96 10.39
CA PHE A 47 -2.19 15.25 8.98
C PHE A 47 -3.59 14.72 8.62
N ASP A 48 -4.42 15.58 8.05
CA ASP A 48 -5.75 15.22 7.59
C ASP A 48 -5.73 14.80 6.11
N ILE A 49 -5.91 13.50 5.86
CA ILE A 49 -5.95 12.94 4.49
C ILE A 49 -7.20 13.44 3.75
N HIS A 50 -8.29 13.80 4.45
CA HIS A 50 -9.46 14.41 3.80
C HIS A 50 -9.17 15.74 3.10
N SER A 51 -8.09 16.43 3.50
CA SER A 51 -7.64 17.67 2.81
C SER A 51 -7.24 17.44 1.35
N LEU A 52 -7.05 16.17 0.93
CA LEU A 52 -6.72 15.78 -0.44
C LEU A 52 -7.95 15.51 -1.31
N LYS A 53 -9.17 15.68 -0.80
CA LYS A 53 -10.39 15.61 -1.63
C LYS A 53 -10.27 16.58 -2.82
N GLY A 54 -10.70 16.11 -3.98
CA GLY A 54 -10.53 16.82 -5.25
C GLY A 54 -9.28 16.41 -6.02
N LYS A 55 -8.40 15.58 -5.42
CA LYS A 55 -7.17 15.11 -6.05
C LYS A 55 -7.14 13.59 -6.11
N LYS A 56 -6.65 13.05 -7.23
CA LYS A 56 -6.28 11.65 -7.35
C LYS A 56 -5.10 11.37 -6.44
N THR A 57 -5.13 10.28 -5.68
CA THR A 57 -4.07 10.02 -4.69
C THR A 57 -3.62 8.58 -4.74
N ILE A 58 -2.30 8.38 -4.79
CA ILE A 58 -1.65 7.09 -4.57
C ILE A 58 -1.20 7.05 -3.10
N VAL A 59 -1.64 6.04 -2.36
CA VAL A 59 -1.22 5.78 -0.99
C VAL A 59 -0.36 4.52 -0.98
N ALA A 60 0.93 4.67 -0.76
CA ALA A 60 1.90 3.59 -0.72
C ALA A 60 2.37 3.33 0.73
N PHE A 61 2.03 2.17 1.28
CA PHE A 61 2.56 1.72 2.56
C PHE A 61 3.95 1.10 2.35
N TYR A 62 4.95 1.64 3.04
CA TYR A 62 6.35 1.27 2.87
C TYR A 62 7.10 1.16 4.20
N ALA A 63 8.28 0.54 4.15
CA ALA A 63 9.28 0.66 5.20
C ALA A 63 10.66 0.95 4.59
N SER A 64 11.52 1.64 5.32
CA SER A 64 12.84 2.06 4.85
C SER A 64 13.81 0.90 4.57
N TRP A 65 13.52 -0.28 5.13
CA TRP A 65 14.27 -1.53 4.95
C TRP A 65 13.69 -2.46 3.87
N CYS A 66 12.55 -2.12 3.24
CA CYS A 66 11.84 -2.95 2.26
C CYS A 66 12.37 -2.65 0.84
N PRO A 67 13.13 -3.56 0.18
CA PRO A 67 13.70 -3.29 -1.14
C PRO A 67 12.66 -3.03 -2.22
N ASP A 68 11.58 -3.82 -2.28
CA ASP A 68 10.51 -3.66 -3.27
C ASP A 68 9.75 -2.35 -3.07
N CYS A 69 9.54 -1.92 -1.82
CA CYS A 69 8.94 -0.63 -1.51
C CYS A 69 9.81 0.52 -2.02
N ILE A 70 11.12 0.45 -1.77
CA ILE A 70 12.07 1.47 -2.23
C ILE A 70 12.09 1.53 -3.76
N LYS A 71 12.10 0.36 -4.43
CA LYS A 71 12.02 0.26 -5.88
C LYS A 71 10.74 0.92 -6.42
N GLU A 72 9.59 0.64 -5.80
CA GLU A 72 8.31 1.22 -6.21
C GLU A 72 8.30 2.74 -6.07
N LEU A 73 8.74 3.27 -4.93
CA LEU A 73 8.84 4.71 -4.71
C LEU A 73 9.80 5.39 -5.69
N HIS A 74 10.91 4.74 -6.08
CA HIS A 74 11.80 5.25 -7.12
C HIS A 74 11.11 5.36 -8.47
N VAL A 75 10.39 4.31 -8.89
CA VAL A 75 9.66 4.32 -10.17
C VAL A 75 8.56 5.37 -10.16
N LEU A 76 7.80 5.49 -9.07
CA LEU A 76 6.80 6.56 -8.93
C LEU A 76 7.44 7.95 -9.04
N ASN A 77 8.63 8.15 -8.45
CA ASN A 77 9.34 9.42 -8.56
C ASN A 77 9.79 9.73 -10.00
N GLU A 78 10.29 8.72 -10.72
CA GLU A 78 10.71 8.88 -12.11
C GLU A 78 9.57 9.36 -13.02
N ILE A 79 8.37 8.80 -12.83
CA ILE A 79 7.22 9.12 -13.69
C ILE A 79 6.31 10.25 -13.14
N LYS A 80 6.59 10.75 -11.93
CA LYS A 80 5.72 11.71 -11.22
C LYS A 80 5.42 12.95 -12.05
N ASN A 81 6.44 13.55 -12.62
CA ASN A 81 6.29 14.84 -13.32
C ASN A 81 5.70 14.68 -14.74
N GLU A 82 5.94 13.55 -15.39
CA GLU A 82 5.51 13.33 -16.77
C GLU A 82 4.14 12.68 -16.88
N LYS A 83 3.90 11.66 -16.05
CA LYS A 83 2.73 10.77 -16.17
C LYS A 83 1.75 10.85 -15.03
N LEU A 84 2.17 11.38 -13.87
CA LEU A 84 1.37 11.47 -12.62
C LEU A 84 1.37 12.90 -12.06
N ASN A 85 1.48 13.93 -12.90
CA ASN A 85 1.52 15.32 -12.49
C ASN A 85 0.26 15.78 -11.74
N ASP A 86 -0.90 15.17 -12.04
CA ASP A 86 -2.21 15.40 -11.44
C ASP A 86 -2.54 14.45 -10.27
N VAL A 87 -1.60 13.60 -9.86
CA VAL A 87 -1.79 12.58 -8.81
C VAL A 87 -0.90 12.86 -7.61
N ASP A 88 -1.45 13.03 -6.43
CA ASP A 88 -0.66 13.13 -5.20
C ASP A 88 -0.15 11.75 -4.76
N VAL A 89 1.04 11.68 -4.18
CA VAL A 89 1.62 10.45 -3.64
C VAL A 89 1.86 10.60 -2.14
N LEU A 90 1.21 9.76 -1.35
CA LEU A 90 1.44 9.60 0.07
C LEU A 90 2.29 8.36 0.32
N ALA A 91 3.47 8.53 0.87
CA ALA A 91 4.31 7.45 1.35
C ALA A 91 4.12 7.29 2.87
N ILE A 92 3.43 6.22 3.29
CA ILE A 92 3.02 6.02 4.68
C ILE A 92 3.79 4.85 5.30
N THR A 93 4.35 5.08 6.49
CA THR A 93 5.10 4.06 7.25
C THR A 93 4.61 4.00 8.71
N ASP A 94 4.83 2.88 9.39
CA ASP A 94 4.67 2.73 10.85
C ASP A 94 6.01 2.83 11.61
N GLU A 95 7.10 3.11 10.90
CA GLU A 95 8.41 3.33 11.51
C GLU A 95 8.44 4.62 12.35
N THR A 96 9.51 4.83 13.09
CA THR A 96 9.69 6.06 13.89
C THR A 96 9.83 7.30 13.01
N ILE A 97 9.49 8.47 13.56
CA ILE A 97 9.67 9.77 12.86
C ILE A 97 11.13 10.00 12.44
N GLU A 98 12.06 9.53 13.23
CA GLU A 98 13.50 9.58 12.95
C GLU A 98 13.86 8.84 11.67
N LYS A 99 13.38 7.59 11.53
CA LYS A 99 13.58 6.77 10.33
C LYS A 99 12.89 7.37 9.11
N LEU A 100 11.65 7.84 9.27
CA LEU A 100 10.92 8.54 8.22
C LEU A 100 11.73 9.74 7.73
N ASN A 101 12.22 10.61 8.63
CA ASN A 101 12.98 11.80 8.29
C ASN A 101 14.32 11.45 7.64
N THR A 102 15.02 10.45 8.14
CA THR A 102 16.27 9.95 7.53
C THR A 102 16.02 9.46 6.10
N PHE A 103 14.97 8.67 5.89
CA PHE A 103 14.60 8.19 4.56
C PHE A 103 14.20 9.32 3.61
N LYS A 104 13.29 10.21 4.04
CA LYS A 104 12.83 11.38 3.30
C LYS A 104 14.00 12.26 2.85
N ASN A 105 14.90 12.61 3.77
CA ASN A 105 16.05 13.48 3.49
C ASN A 105 17.05 12.81 2.54
N LYS A 106 17.25 11.48 2.66
CA LYS A 106 18.14 10.72 1.77
C LYS A 106 17.57 10.59 0.36
N LYS A 107 16.26 10.39 0.22
CA LYS A 107 15.62 10.10 -1.08
C LYS A 107 15.17 11.35 -1.82
N GLN A 108 14.75 12.39 -1.12
CA GLN A 108 14.28 13.67 -1.68
C GLN A 108 13.15 13.52 -2.72
N PHE A 109 12.31 12.50 -2.57
CA PHE A 109 11.15 12.32 -3.44
C PHE A 109 10.12 13.42 -3.19
N PRO A 110 9.41 13.92 -4.23
CA PRO A 110 8.38 14.96 -4.12
C PRO A 110 7.05 14.37 -3.60
N PHE A 111 7.13 13.55 -2.54
CA PHE A 111 5.98 12.87 -1.94
C PHE A 111 5.68 13.43 -0.56
N THR A 112 4.43 13.28 -0.14
CA THR A 112 4.05 13.52 1.25
C THR A 112 4.37 12.29 2.07
N PHE A 113 5.35 12.41 2.98
CA PHE A 113 5.76 11.33 3.89
C PHE A 113 5.00 11.44 5.20
N LEU A 114 4.32 10.36 5.57
CA LEU A 114 3.48 10.29 6.76
C LEU A 114 3.82 9.08 7.62
N LYS A 115 3.64 9.23 8.93
CA LYS A 115 3.75 8.13 9.90
C LYS A 115 2.38 7.77 10.44
N LEU A 116 2.06 6.46 10.44
CA LEU A 116 0.90 5.94 11.16
C LEU A 116 1.05 6.09 12.67
N THR A 117 -0.05 6.37 13.36
CA THR A 117 -0.10 6.28 14.83
C THR A 117 -0.27 4.84 15.31
N LYS A 118 -0.76 3.95 14.44
CA LYS A 118 -0.91 2.50 14.65
C LYS A 118 0.11 1.73 13.84
N SER A 119 0.43 0.50 14.27
CA SER A 119 1.29 -0.40 13.50
C SER A 119 0.56 -0.97 12.28
N PHE A 120 1.33 -1.45 11.30
CA PHE A 120 0.79 -2.19 10.15
C PHE A 120 -0.06 -3.40 10.58
N ASN A 121 0.38 -4.13 11.62
CA ASN A 121 -0.36 -5.29 12.15
C ASN A 121 -1.74 -4.92 12.68
N GLU A 122 -1.88 -3.80 13.40
CA GLU A 122 -3.18 -3.31 13.90
C GLU A 122 -4.12 -2.95 12.75
N LEU A 123 -3.58 -2.48 11.63
CA LEU A 123 -4.31 -2.18 10.40
C LEU A 123 -4.48 -3.40 9.48
N LYS A 124 -4.02 -4.59 9.90
CA LYS A 124 -4.04 -5.83 9.11
C LYS A 124 -3.25 -5.74 7.79
N ILE A 125 -2.27 -4.85 7.72
CA ILE A 125 -1.30 -4.78 6.62
C ILE A 125 -0.16 -5.75 6.94
N PHE A 126 -0.23 -6.97 6.40
CA PHE A 126 0.73 -8.04 6.72
C PHE A 126 1.86 -8.16 5.70
N SER A 127 1.79 -7.42 4.62
CA SER A 127 2.83 -7.39 3.57
C SER A 127 2.94 -6.00 2.99
N ILE A 128 4.16 -5.61 2.64
CA ILE A 128 4.49 -4.35 1.94
C ILE A 128 5.39 -4.65 0.74
N PRO A 129 5.36 -3.85 -0.33
CA PRO A 129 4.51 -2.67 -0.46
C PRO A 129 3.03 -3.05 -0.54
N THR A 130 2.17 -2.20 -0.02
CA THR A 130 0.72 -2.26 -0.23
C THR A 130 0.27 -0.88 -0.69
N VAL A 131 -0.45 -0.85 -1.81
CA VAL A 131 -0.85 0.40 -2.46
C VAL A 131 -2.37 0.49 -2.54
N TYR A 132 -2.88 1.69 -2.30
CA TYR A 132 -4.27 2.06 -2.54
C TYR A 132 -4.31 3.26 -3.49
N LEU A 133 -5.26 3.23 -4.41
CA LEU A 133 -5.56 4.37 -5.28
C LEU A 133 -6.90 4.98 -4.86
N LEU A 134 -6.90 6.29 -4.69
CA LEU A 134 -8.09 7.04 -4.36
C LEU A 134 -8.46 7.95 -5.54
N ASN A 135 -9.77 7.98 -5.84
CA ASN A 135 -10.33 8.94 -6.78
C ASN A 135 -10.48 10.34 -6.14
N THR A 136 -10.95 11.31 -6.93
CA THR A 136 -11.16 12.69 -6.47
C THR A 136 -12.19 12.82 -5.34
N LYS A 137 -13.04 11.81 -5.11
CA LYS A 137 -13.98 11.77 -3.99
C LYS A 137 -13.34 11.26 -2.68
N GLY A 138 -12.10 10.72 -2.76
CA GLY A 138 -11.42 10.06 -1.65
C GLY A 138 -11.81 8.60 -1.47
N GLU A 139 -12.49 8.00 -2.45
CA GLU A 139 -12.89 6.59 -2.42
C GLU A 139 -11.73 5.71 -2.90
N VAL A 140 -11.53 4.57 -2.24
CA VAL A 140 -10.57 3.56 -2.69
C VAL A 140 -11.13 2.86 -3.93
N VAL A 141 -10.49 3.06 -5.08
CA VAL A 141 -10.89 2.48 -6.37
C VAL A 141 -10.01 1.29 -6.78
N TYR A 142 -8.84 1.15 -6.18
CA TYR A 142 -7.93 0.03 -6.42
C TYR A 142 -7.06 -0.21 -5.20
N GLN A 143 -6.69 -1.48 -4.98
CA GLN A 143 -5.76 -1.87 -3.92
C GLN A 143 -4.94 -3.10 -4.33
N LYS A 144 -3.66 -3.12 -3.98
CA LYS A 144 -2.75 -4.24 -4.32
C LYS A 144 -1.69 -4.43 -3.23
N VAL A 145 -1.42 -5.69 -2.91
CA VAL A 145 -0.23 -6.11 -2.16
C VAL A 145 0.86 -6.50 -3.15
N GLY A 146 2.07 -6.03 -2.91
CA GLY A 146 3.23 -6.25 -3.77
C GLY A 146 3.42 -5.16 -4.81
N TYR A 147 4.56 -5.20 -5.46
CA TYR A 147 4.99 -4.21 -6.45
C TYR A 147 4.02 -4.06 -7.63
N ILE A 148 3.77 -2.82 -8.04
CA ILE A 148 3.05 -2.45 -9.27
C ILE A 148 4.06 -2.05 -10.33
N ASN A 149 3.89 -2.57 -11.56
CA ASN A 149 4.75 -2.17 -12.68
C ASN A 149 4.30 -0.84 -13.28
N TRP A 150 4.57 0.26 -12.58
CA TRP A 150 4.21 1.61 -13.01
C TRP A 150 4.81 2.06 -14.34
N LYS A 151 5.79 1.30 -14.89
CA LYS A 151 6.40 1.57 -16.22
C LYS A 151 5.63 0.89 -17.35
N ASP A 152 4.72 -0.03 -17.06
CA ASP A 152 3.82 -0.60 -18.05
C ASP A 152 2.73 0.42 -18.41
N GLU A 153 2.75 0.88 -19.66
CA GLU A 153 1.84 1.92 -20.14
C GLU A 153 0.36 1.51 -20.05
N SER A 154 0.07 0.25 -20.31
CA SER A 154 -1.30 -0.28 -20.27
C SER A 154 -1.83 -0.37 -18.83
N GLU A 155 -0.98 -0.86 -17.89
CA GLU A 155 -1.31 -0.90 -16.47
C GLU A 155 -1.48 0.52 -15.91
N LEU A 156 -0.55 1.42 -16.23
CA LEU A 156 -0.60 2.82 -15.77
C LEU A 156 -1.86 3.54 -16.27
N LEU A 157 -2.20 3.39 -17.57
CA LEU A 157 -3.40 3.99 -18.14
C LEU A 157 -4.67 3.45 -17.46
N HIS A 158 -4.75 2.12 -17.28
CA HIS A 158 -5.85 1.49 -16.56
C HIS A 158 -6.00 2.04 -15.14
N LEU A 159 -4.91 2.10 -14.38
CA LEU A 159 -4.93 2.62 -13.00
C LEU A 159 -5.33 4.10 -12.93
N LYS A 160 -4.88 4.91 -13.88
CA LYS A 160 -5.30 6.33 -13.98
C LYS A 160 -6.80 6.45 -14.27
N THR A 161 -7.32 5.65 -15.19
CA THR A 161 -8.76 5.64 -15.52
C THR A 161 -9.63 5.27 -14.32
N LEU A 162 -9.16 4.38 -13.43
CA LEU A 162 -9.89 4.05 -12.21
C LEU A 162 -9.99 5.23 -11.22
N MET A 163 -9.02 6.16 -11.26
CA MET A 163 -9.00 7.33 -10.37
C MET A 163 -9.81 8.52 -10.90
N ASP A 164 -10.29 8.47 -12.16
CA ASP A 164 -11.19 9.47 -12.75
C ASP A 164 -12.61 9.30 -12.24
#